data_567b9759e2fb2e74659986e1b91263a4
#
_entry.id   567b9759e2fb2e74659986e1b91263a4
#
_cell.length_a   1.000
_cell.length_b   1.000
_cell.length_c   1.000
_cell.angle_alpha   90.00
_cell.angle_beta   90.00
_cell.angle_gamma   90.00
#
_symmetry.space_group_name_H-M   'P 1'
#
loop_
_entity.id
_entity.type
_entity.pdbx_description
1 polymer ?
#
loop_
_entity_poly.entity_id
_entity_poly.type
_entity_poly.pdbx_seq_one_letter_code
_entity_poly.pdbx_strand_id
1 'polypeptide(L)'
;MIEYDEDVVVIGSGFGGSVAALRLVEKGYRVLVYEAGRRFEDDDFAKTNWNVRRYLWAPALGCFGIQRIHRLPHVMILAGAGVGGGSLNYANTLYQPGRAFFADPQWGSLADWETELAPHYATAKRMLGVVERYPHTGPVERIMAGAAEDLGVGSTFRHAPVGVWFGRPGELTADPYFGGEGPARTGCTLCGNCMVGCRVGAKNTLMKNYLALAERRGAVIEPLRTVTDVCELADGGFAVTTQRSGAWLRRGRRTVHARQVVLAAGTWGTQQLLHRMKQSGALPGVSDAVGRLTRTNSEALDGAVAVAVPESLELARGVAITTSFHVDERTHVENVRYGPGSNLMGALASVMVPGDRRLGRRLLSLAGRVLRAPIRQFRLGSLHRWSERGIIALVMQTADNSLTLSLRRRFGRLVMTSAQGHGEPNPSYLPQAHRAAAAIAARVQQEGGVPTEARGSWPEVFGIPMTAHFLGGAVISETPETGVVDRYHRVWGHPRLHVVDGAAVPANPGVNPSLTITALAETAMSFWPRSGVEDERPAQ
;
A
#
# COMPACT_ATOMS: atom_id res chain seq x y z
N MET A 1 -20.74 -17.70 31.81
CA MET A 1 -19.93 -16.59 31.30
C MET A 1 -18.97 -17.18 30.26
N ILE A 2 -18.83 -16.51 29.11
CA ILE A 2 -17.87 -16.94 28.09
C ILE A 2 -16.47 -16.60 28.61
N GLU A 3 -15.58 -17.59 28.62
CA GLU A 3 -14.16 -17.37 28.92
C GLU A 3 -13.49 -16.80 27.67
N TYR A 4 -12.81 -15.67 27.80
CA TYR A 4 -12.11 -15.03 26.70
C TYR A 4 -10.63 -15.41 26.72
N ASP A 5 -10.15 -15.95 25.60
CA ASP A 5 -8.75 -16.31 25.40
C ASP A 5 -7.87 -15.05 25.38
N GLU A 6 -8.38 -13.97 24.73
CA GLU A 6 -7.69 -12.70 24.54
C GLU A 6 -8.57 -11.49 24.85
N ASP A 7 -7.97 -10.37 25.21
CA ASP A 7 -8.71 -9.12 25.34
C ASP A 7 -8.98 -8.52 23.96
N VAL A 8 -7.97 -8.52 23.07
CA VAL A 8 -8.08 -8.00 21.73
C VAL A 8 -7.42 -8.92 20.69
N VAL A 9 -8.14 -9.26 19.64
CA VAL A 9 -7.59 -9.89 18.45
C VAL A 9 -7.44 -8.86 17.33
N VAL A 10 -6.23 -8.70 16.80
CA VAL A 10 -5.90 -7.85 15.65
C VAL A 10 -5.77 -8.71 14.41
N ILE A 11 -6.51 -8.40 13.35
CA ILE A 11 -6.54 -9.17 12.11
C ILE A 11 -5.74 -8.44 11.04
N GLY A 12 -4.51 -8.84 10.86
CA GLY A 12 -3.51 -8.24 9.98
C GLY A 12 -2.45 -7.43 10.72
N SER A 13 -1.22 -7.52 10.28
CA SER A 13 -0.04 -6.91 10.88
C SER A 13 0.55 -5.75 10.05
N GLY A 14 -0.25 -5.16 9.15
CA GLY A 14 0.13 -3.99 8.35
C GLY A 14 0.22 -2.69 9.15
N PHE A 15 0.27 -1.54 8.48
CA PHE A 15 0.47 -0.23 9.12
C PHE A 15 -0.51 0.01 10.28
N GLY A 16 -1.82 -0.15 10.06
CA GLY A 16 -2.80 0.04 11.13
C GLY A 16 -2.73 -1.02 12.23
N GLY A 17 -2.62 -2.31 11.85
CA GLY A 17 -2.59 -3.41 12.82
C GLY A 17 -1.35 -3.40 13.70
N SER A 18 -0.20 -2.96 13.20
CA SER A 18 1.02 -2.84 13.98
C SER A 18 0.94 -1.72 15.03
N VAL A 19 0.32 -0.59 14.66
CA VAL A 19 0.01 0.49 15.62
C VAL A 19 -0.94 -0.04 16.69
N ALA A 20 -2.05 -0.67 16.30
CA ALA A 20 -3.01 -1.22 17.25
C ALA A 20 -2.34 -2.23 18.20
N ALA A 21 -1.52 -3.16 17.68
CA ALA A 21 -0.82 -4.13 18.51
C ALA A 21 0.05 -3.46 19.57
N LEU A 22 0.86 -2.46 19.19
CA LEU A 22 1.73 -1.76 20.14
C LEU A 22 0.93 -0.95 21.16
N ARG A 23 0.01 -0.10 20.70
CA ARG A 23 -0.71 0.82 21.59
C ARG A 23 -1.62 0.09 22.57
N LEU A 24 -2.19 -1.05 22.17
CA LEU A 24 -3.04 -1.85 23.05
C LEU A 24 -2.24 -2.58 24.14
N VAL A 25 -1.07 -3.15 23.83
CA VAL A 25 -0.23 -3.74 24.88
C VAL A 25 0.32 -2.67 25.84
N GLU A 26 0.64 -1.45 25.35
CA GLU A 26 1.02 -0.31 26.19
C GLU A 26 -0.12 0.16 27.12
N LYS A 27 -1.36 -0.13 26.75
CA LYS A 27 -2.56 0.14 27.56
C LYS A 27 -2.96 -1.03 28.47
N GLY A 28 -2.18 -2.12 28.48
CA GLY A 28 -2.34 -3.26 29.38
C GLY A 28 -3.27 -4.37 28.87
N TYR A 29 -3.62 -4.39 27.59
CA TYR A 29 -4.42 -5.47 26.97
C TYR A 29 -3.56 -6.67 26.57
N ARG A 30 -4.11 -7.88 26.67
CA ARG A 30 -3.56 -9.08 26.01
C ARG A 30 -3.94 -9.02 24.55
N VAL A 31 -2.95 -9.05 23.66
CA VAL A 31 -3.14 -8.83 22.22
C VAL A 31 -2.59 -10.00 21.41
N LEU A 32 -3.45 -10.60 20.59
CA LEU A 32 -3.09 -11.59 19.60
C LEU A 32 -3.28 -11.03 18.19
N VAL A 33 -2.23 -11.07 17.37
CA VAL A 33 -2.25 -10.62 15.97
C VAL A 33 -2.23 -11.82 15.03
N TYR A 34 -3.23 -11.96 14.18
CA TYR A 34 -3.24 -12.94 13.10
C TYR A 34 -2.77 -12.32 11.78
N GLU A 35 -1.77 -12.92 11.16
CA GLU A 35 -1.26 -12.51 9.85
C GLU A 35 -1.37 -13.66 8.83
N ALA A 36 -1.98 -13.36 7.67
CA ALA A 36 -2.14 -14.36 6.61
C ALA A 36 -0.81 -14.77 5.98
N GLY A 37 0.14 -13.84 5.87
CA GLY A 37 1.45 -14.06 5.29
C GLY A 37 2.46 -14.65 6.29
N ARG A 38 3.64 -14.97 5.80
CA ARG A 38 4.74 -15.48 6.63
C ARG A 38 5.53 -14.34 7.29
N ARG A 39 6.28 -14.67 8.33
CA ARG A 39 7.35 -13.81 8.85
C ARG A 39 8.59 -13.94 7.96
N PHE A 40 9.31 -12.83 7.77
CA PHE A 40 10.54 -12.76 7.00
C PHE A 40 11.68 -12.22 7.85
N GLU A 41 12.79 -12.92 7.89
CA GLU A 41 14.07 -12.34 8.26
C GLU A 41 14.69 -11.66 7.04
N ASP A 42 15.68 -10.79 7.25
CA ASP A 42 16.27 -10.00 6.15
C ASP A 42 16.78 -10.89 5.00
N ASP A 43 17.36 -12.06 5.32
CA ASP A 43 17.85 -13.03 4.33
C ASP A 43 16.77 -13.86 3.64
N ASP A 44 15.56 -13.88 4.17
CA ASP A 44 14.43 -14.60 3.57
C ASP A 44 13.89 -13.92 2.31
N PHE A 45 14.06 -12.59 2.22
CA PHE A 45 13.59 -11.86 1.05
C PHE A 45 14.23 -12.36 -0.24
N ALA A 46 13.48 -12.27 -1.34
CA ALA A 46 13.99 -12.65 -2.65
C ALA A 46 15.19 -11.77 -3.03
N LYS A 47 16.23 -12.34 -3.65
CA LYS A 47 17.36 -11.57 -4.19
C LYS A 47 16.90 -10.68 -5.36
N THR A 48 15.99 -11.21 -6.18
CA THR A 48 15.35 -10.50 -7.28
C THR A 48 13.89 -10.96 -7.40
N ASN A 49 13.05 -10.19 -8.09
CA ASN A 49 11.64 -10.54 -8.31
C ASN A 49 11.42 -11.75 -9.26
N TRP A 50 12.47 -12.32 -9.84
CA TRP A 50 12.42 -13.59 -10.58
C TRP A 50 12.23 -14.82 -9.69
N ASN A 51 12.58 -14.72 -8.43
CA ASN A 51 12.25 -15.78 -7.47
C ASN A 51 10.79 -15.66 -7.05
N VAL A 52 9.87 -16.03 -7.95
CA VAL A 52 8.43 -15.88 -7.78
C VAL A 52 7.89 -16.57 -6.51
N ARG A 53 8.52 -17.68 -6.07
CA ARG A 53 8.09 -18.38 -4.84
C ARG A 53 8.32 -17.54 -3.57
N ARG A 54 9.39 -16.74 -3.56
CA ARG A 54 9.73 -15.85 -2.44
C ARG A 54 9.22 -14.43 -2.65
N TYR A 55 8.85 -14.07 -3.88
CA TYR A 55 8.37 -12.73 -4.21
C TYR A 55 6.85 -12.64 -4.25
N LEU A 56 6.15 -13.55 -4.95
CA LEU A 56 4.70 -13.50 -5.10
C LEU A 56 3.98 -14.20 -3.94
N TRP A 57 2.84 -13.64 -3.56
CA TRP A 57 1.89 -14.25 -2.65
C TRP A 57 0.77 -14.93 -3.43
N ALA A 58 0.91 -16.20 -3.67
CA ALA A 58 -0.08 -17.09 -4.28
C ALA A 58 -0.02 -18.46 -3.61
N PRO A 59 -0.51 -18.59 -2.35
CA PRO A 59 -0.36 -19.81 -1.54
C PRO A 59 -0.90 -21.07 -2.21
N ALA A 60 -1.95 -20.94 -3.03
CA ALA A 60 -2.50 -22.04 -3.82
C ALA A 60 -1.49 -22.63 -4.82
N LEU A 61 -0.47 -21.86 -5.21
CA LEU A 61 0.62 -22.27 -6.11
C LEU A 61 1.94 -22.52 -5.35
N GLY A 62 1.90 -22.58 -4.02
CA GLY A 62 3.08 -22.73 -3.18
C GLY A 62 3.98 -21.49 -3.12
N CYS A 63 3.49 -20.33 -3.52
CA CYS A 63 4.20 -19.07 -3.45
C CYS A 63 3.80 -18.29 -2.20
N PHE A 64 4.76 -18.09 -1.28
CA PHE A 64 4.56 -17.41 0.01
C PHE A 64 5.44 -16.17 0.14
N GLY A 65 5.50 -15.36 -0.93
CA GLY A 65 6.27 -14.11 -0.96
C GLY A 65 5.50 -12.91 -0.40
N ILE A 66 6.01 -11.73 -0.70
CA ILE A 66 5.52 -10.46 -0.14
C ILE A 66 4.55 -9.70 -1.06
N GLN A 67 4.53 -10.00 -2.35
CA GLN A 67 3.75 -9.27 -3.36
C GLN A 67 2.45 -10.00 -3.68
N ARG A 68 1.33 -9.44 -3.29
CA ARG A 68 -0.01 -9.90 -3.63
C ARG A 68 -0.55 -9.09 -4.81
N ILE A 69 -1.26 -9.73 -5.71
CA ILE A 69 -1.92 -9.09 -6.85
C ILE A 69 -3.40 -9.49 -6.84
N HIS A 70 -4.28 -8.49 -6.89
CA HIS A 70 -5.72 -8.70 -7.08
C HIS A 70 -6.16 -8.04 -8.38
N ARG A 71 -7.11 -8.66 -9.07
CA ARG A 71 -7.71 -8.12 -10.28
C ARG A 71 -9.21 -7.94 -10.06
N LEU A 72 -9.68 -6.73 -10.30
CA LEU A 72 -11.08 -6.36 -10.40
C LEU A 72 -11.42 -5.95 -11.84
N PRO A 73 -12.70 -5.84 -12.22
CA PRO A 73 -13.07 -5.33 -13.54
C PRO A 73 -12.48 -3.96 -13.89
N HIS A 74 -12.30 -3.07 -12.89
CA HIS A 74 -11.93 -1.67 -13.10
C HIS A 74 -10.54 -1.31 -12.57
N VAL A 75 -9.81 -2.23 -11.92
CA VAL A 75 -8.48 -1.95 -11.37
C VAL A 75 -7.69 -3.22 -11.10
N MET A 76 -6.38 -3.17 -11.30
CA MET A 76 -5.40 -4.16 -10.82
C MET A 76 -4.72 -3.60 -9.57
N ILE A 77 -4.74 -4.36 -8.48
CA ILE A 77 -4.27 -3.93 -7.17
C ILE A 77 -2.98 -4.65 -6.82
N LEU A 78 -1.94 -3.91 -6.46
CA LEU A 78 -0.69 -4.39 -5.90
C LEU A 78 -0.73 -4.20 -4.38
N ALA A 79 -0.60 -5.27 -3.61
CA ALA A 79 -0.68 -5.23 -2.15
C ALA A 79 0.43 -6.04 -1.49
N GLY A 80 0.66 -5.81 -0.20
CA GLY A 80 1.62 -6.58 0.60
C GLY A 80 1.03 -7.81 1.25
N ALA A 81 1.87 -8.78 1.59
CA ALA A 81 1.55 -9.95 2.41
C ALA A 81 2.76 -10.35 3.27
N GLY A 82 2.53 -10.73 4.51
CA GLY A 82 3.56 -11.10 5.49
C GLY A 82 3.47 -10.27 6.75
N VAL A 83 4.16 -10.69 7.81
CA VAL A 83 4.26 -9.93 9.05
C VAL A 83 4.89 -8.57 8.76
N GLY A 84 4.12 -7.49 8.98
CA GLY A 84 4.47 -6.14 8.56
C GLY A 84 3.72 -5.65 7.30
N GLY A 85 2.90 -6.51 6.68
CA GLY A 85 1.98 -6.14 5.59
C GLY A 85 2.65 -5.40 4.44
N GLY A 86 2.06 -4.28 4.02
CA GLY A 86 2.55 -3.42 2.94
C GLY A 86 3.95 -2.84 3.17
N SER A 87 4.44 -2.77 4.41
CA SER A 87 5.77 -2.27 4.70
C SER A 87 6.89 -3.15 4.12
N LEU A 88 6.59 -4.40 3.80
CA LEU A 88 7.56 -5.33 3.22
C LEU A 88 7.90 -4.99 1.77
N ASN A 89 6.93 -4.53 0.99
CA ASN A 89 7.07 -4.23 -0.45
C ASN A 89 6.84 -2.78 -0.84
N TYR A 90 6.48 -1.86 0.10
CA TYR A 90 6.35 -0.43 -0.22
C TYR A 90 7.69 0.18 -0.67
N ALA A 91 7.59 1.29 -1.37
CA ALA A 91 8.76 1.99 -1.93
C ALA A 91 9.43 2.95 -0.93
N ASN A 92 9.21 2.75 0.36
CA ASN A 92 9.72 3.50 1.54
C ASN A 92 9.26 4.95 1.67
N THR A 93 8.46 5.48 0.79
CA THR A 93 7.98 6.88 0.86
C THR A 93 6.88 7.04 1.90
N LEU A 94 6.94 8.17 2.60
CA LEU A 94 6.09 8.47 3.76
C LEU A 94 5.61 9.92 3.69
N TYR A 95 4.90 10.25 2.60
CA TYR A 95 4.32 11.57 2.40
C TYR A 95 3.11 11.82 3.31
N GLN A 96 2.98 13.05 3.75
CA GLN A 96 1.74 13.59 4.31
C GLN A 96 0.93 14.21 3.16
N PRO A 97 -0.38 13.93 3.04
CA PRO A 97 -1.20 14.50 1.99
C PRO A 97 -1.37 16.01 2.13
N GLY A 98 -1.71 16.67 1.03
CA GLY A 98 -2.01 18.09 1.01
C GLY A 98 -3.39 18.40 1.61
N ARG A 99 -3.66 19.70 1.78
CA ARG A 99 -4.87 20.22 2.42
C ARG A 99 -6.19 19.72 1.79
N ALA A 100 -6.20 19.49 0.48
CA ALA A 100 -7.37 18.97 -0.24
C ALA A 100 -7.87 17.63 0.31
N PHE A 101 -6.99 16.78 0.81
CA PHE A 101 -7.35 15.50 1.43
C PHE A 101 -8.14 15.70 2.73
N PHE A 102 -7.70 16.63 3.59
CA PHE A 102 -8.36 16.88 4.87
C PHE A 102 -9.69 17.61 4.70
N ALA A 103 -9.82 18.40 3.65
CA ALA A 103 -11.04 19.16 3.31
C ALA A 103 -11.99 18.40 2.35
N ASP A 104 -11.71 17.12 2.04
CA ASP A 104 -12.55 16.33 1.14
C ASP A 104 -13.99 16.22 1.69
N PRO A 105 -15.03 16.47 0.87
CA PRO A 105 -16.44 16.51 1.31
C PRO A 105 -16.92 15.24 2.01
N GLN A 106 -16.24 14.10 1.81
CA GLN A 106 -16.66 12.82 2.38
C GLN A 106 -16.42 12.75 3.90
N TRP A 107 -15.53 13.57 4.45
CA TRP A 107 -15.17 13.54 5.86
C TRP A 107 -14.73 14.88 6.46
N GLY A 108 -14.44 15.89 5.63
CA GLY A 108 -13.90 17.19 6.07
C GLY A 108 -14.80 17.94 7.03
N SER A 109 -16.12 17.66 7.04
CA SER A 109 -17.07 18.27 7.98
C SER A 109 -17.09 17.62 9.38
N LEU A 110 -16.48 16.43 9.54
CA LEU A 110 -16.53 15.66 10.79
C LEU A 110 -15.59 16.21 11.87
N ALA A 111 -14.48 16.84 11.45
CA ALA A 111 -13.46 17.39 12.34
C ALA A 111 -12.48 18.30 11.59
N ASP A 112 -11.71 19.10 12.30
CA ASP A 112 -10.50 19.74 11.76
C ASP A 112 -9.37 18.71 11.70
N TRP A 113 -9.44 17.83 10.69
CA TRP A 113 -8.51 16.71 10.54
C TRP A 113 -7.05 17.14 10.39
N GLU A 114 -6.77 18.30 9.80
CA GLU A 114 -5.40 18.79 9.65
C GLU A 114 -4.77 19.05 11.02
N THR A 115 -5.52 19.72 11.90
CA THR A 115 -5.09 19.98 13.29
C THR A 115 -5.11 18.73 14.16
N GLU A 116 -6.17 17.93 14.08
CA GLU A 116 -6.35 16.74 14.93
C GLU A 116 -5.30 15.66 14.64
N LEU A 117 -4.98 15.44 13.36
CA LEU A 117 -4.01 14.42 12.95
C LEU A 117 -2.54 14.87 13.07
N ALA A 118 -2.25 16.17 13.22
CA ALA A 118 -0.88 16.69 13.26
C ALA A 118 0.01 15.98 14.32
N PRO A 119 -0.39 15.82 15.60
CA PRO A 119 0.41 15.11 16.60
C PRO A 119 0.58 13.61 16.27
N HIS A 120 -0.40 13.00 15.63
CA HIS A 120 -0.38 11.60 15.21
C HIS A 120 0.54 11.39 13.99
N TYR A 121 0.57 12.33 13.05
CA TYR A 121 1.58 12.35 11.98
C TYR A 121 2.99 12.50 12.55
N ALA A 122 3.21 13.37 13.52
CA ALA A 122 4.51 13.54 14.18
C ALA A 122 4.95 12.23 14.86
N THR A 123 4.03 11.56 15.55
CA THR A 123 4.27 10.25 16.16
C THR A 123 4.59 9.18 15.12
N ALA A 124 3.78 9.08 14.05
CA ALA A 124 3.99 8.14 12.97
C ALA A 124 5.35 8.34 12.27
N LYS A 125 5.74 9.59 11.98
CA LYS A 125 7.04 9.93 11.39
C LYS A 125 8.19 9.47 12.27
N ARG A 126 8.13 9.75 13.58
CA ARG A 126 9.15 9.29 14.54
C ARG A 126 9.23 7.77 14.60
N MET A 127 8.10 7.09 14.73
CA MET A 127 8.03 5.62 14.85
C MET A 127 8.48 4.91 13.57
N LEU A 128 8.15 5.45 12.40
CA LEU A 128 8.58 4.92 11.11
C LEU A 128 10.00 5.37 10.72
N GLY A 129 10.65 6.18 11.54
CA GLY A 129 12.03 6.66 11.31
C GLY A 129 12.15 7.42 10.00
N VAL A 130 11.27 8.39 9.76
CA VAL A 130 11.23 9.17 8.53
C VAL A 130 12.45 10.08 8.42
N VAL A 131 13.17 9.96 7.32
CA VAL A 131 14.14 10.96 6.85
C VAL A 131 13.38 11.88 5.90
N GLU A 132 13.12 13.12 6.34
CA GLU A 132 12.21 14.06 5.64
C GLU A 132 12.65 14.41 4.22
N ARG A 133 13.91 14.23 3.92
CA ARG A 133 14.47 14.48 2.59
C ARG A 133 15.51 13.42 2.26
N TYR A 134 15.31 12.68 1.16
CA TYR A 134 16.31 11.73 0.66
C TYR A 134 17.68 12.42 0.52
N PRO A 135 18.75 11.88 1.14
CA PRO A 135 20.00 12.64 1.33
C PRO A 135 20.96 12.62 0.14
N HIS A 136 20.67 11.86 -0.91
CA HIS A 136 21.58 11.71 -2.05
C HIS A 136 21.02 12.35 -3.32
N THR A 137 21.90 12.80 -4.23
CA THR A 137 21.53 13.28 -5.55
C THR A 137 22.35 12.53 -6.59
N GLY A 138 21.69 11.68 -7.34
CA GLY A 138 22.27 10.90 -8.43
C GLY A 138 21.67 11.25 -9.79
N PRO A 139 21.91 10.43 -10.82
CA PRO A 139 21.37 10.66 -12.16
C PRO A 139 19.84 10.74 -12.19
N VAL A 140 19.14 9.83 -11.48
CA VAL A 140 17.67 9.82 -11.51
C VAL A 140 17.08 11.08 -10.89
N GLU A 141 17.67 11.58 -9.80
CA GLU A 141 17.23 12.81 -9.15
C GLU A 141 17.40 14.02 -10.06
N ARG A 142 18.52 14.11 -10.83
CA ARG A 142 18.73 15.15 -11.84
C ARG A 142 17.75 15.04 -13.01
N ILE A 143 17.55 13.83 -13.53
CA ILE A 143 16.57 13.56 -14.60
C ILE A 143 15.17 14.01 -14.19
N MET A 144 14.74 13.68 -12.96
CA MET A 144 13.42 14.07 -12.46
C MET A 144 13.31 15.60 -12.29
N ALA A 145 14.34 16.25 -11.77
CA ALA A 145 14.40 17.71 -11.68
C ALA A 145 14.30 18.36 -13.06
N GLY A 146 15.13 17.91 -14.01
CA GLY A 146 15.10 18.41 -15.38
C GLY A 146 13.77 18.15 -16.09
N ALA A 147 13.14 16.99 -15.88
CA ALA A 147 11.81 16.71 -16.42
C ALA A 147 10.73 17.66 -15.86
N ALA A 148 10.81 18.00 -14.57
CA ALA A 148 9.93 19.00 -13.96
C ALA A 148 10.17 20.41 -14.55
N GLU A 149 11.42 20.79 -14.81
CA GLU A 149 11.77 22.05 -15.49
C GLU A 149 11.21 22.09 -16.90
N ASP A 150 11.38 21.02 -17.72
CA ASP A 150 10.85 20.93 -19.08
C ASP A 150 9.32 21.05 -19.14
N LEU A 151 8.64 20.61 -18.08
CA LEU A 151 7.21 20.73 -17.94
C LEU A 151 6.75 22.09 -17.38
N GLY A 152 7.68 22.98 -17.04
CA GLY A 152 7.40 24.30 -16.44
C GLY A 152 6.99 24.25 -14.96
N VAL A 153 7.24 23.15 -14.28
CA VAL A 153 6.85 22.91 -12.88
C VAL A 153 8.05 22.63 -11.95
N GLY A 154 9.24 23.06 -12.33
CA GLY A 154 10.49 22.83 -11.59
C GLY A 154 10.45 23.28 -10.13
N SER A 155 9.68 24.33 -9.81
CA SER A 155 9.49 24.80 -8.42
C SER A 155 8.78 23.78 -7.53
N THR A 156 8.10 22.78 -8.08
CA THR A 156 7.40 21.72 -7.34
C THR A 156 8.29 20.51 -7.05
N PHE A 157 9.47 20.42 -7.66
CA PHE A 157 10.40 19.30 -7.44
C PHE A 157 10.84 19.20 -5.98
N ARG A 158 10.83 17.99 -5.43
CA ARG A 158 11.23 17.68 -4.05
C ARG A 158 11.95 16.34 -3.98
N HIS A 159 12.88 16.22 -3.04
CA HIS A 159 13.37 14.93 -2.55
C HIS A 159 12.31 14.30 -1.65
N ALA A 160 12.09 13.00 -1.81
CA ALA A 160 11.03 12.27 -1.10
C ALA A 160 11.37 12.08 0.41
N PRO A 161 10.38 12.15 1.32
CA PRO A 161 10.53 11.66 2.68
C PRO A 161 10.52 10.12 2.67
N VAL A 162 11.52 9.50 3.31
CA VAL A 162 11.72 8.05 3.20
C VAL A 162 11.99 7.38 4.55
N GLY A 163 11.42 6.19 4.76
CA GLY A 163 11.63 5.35 5.93
C GLY A 163 12.81 4.38 5.75
N VAL A 164 14.02 4.89 5.80
CA VAL A 164 15.26 4.12 5.60
C VAL A 164 16.36 4.59 6.53
N TRP A 165 17.09 3.67 7.14
CA TRP A 165 18.30 3.97 7.90
C TRP A 165 19.48 4.11 6.95
N PHE A 166 20.02 5.33 6.84
CA PHE A 166 21.14 5.61 5.93
C PHE A 166 22.51 5.40 6.56
N GLY A 167 22.69 5.29 7.87
CA GLY A 167 23.92 4.97 8.54
C GLY A 167 25.18 4.73 7.70
N ARG A 168 26.25 4.18 8.19
CA ARG A 168 27.35 3.75 7.33
C ARG A 168 26.92 2.55 6.47
N PRO A 169 27.10 2.62 5.13
CA PRO A 169 26.61 1.56 4.23
C PRO A 169 27.15 0.18 4.60
N GLY A 170 26.23 -0.78 4.82
CA GLY A 170 26.55 -2.15 5.18
C GLY A 170 27.03 -2.38 6.62
N GLU A 171 27.19 -1.34 7.44
CA GLU A 171 27.58 -1.46 8.84
C GLU A 171 26.35 -1.61 9.75
N LEU A 172 26.45 -2.53 10.71
CA LEU A 172 25.42 -2.77 11.73
C LEU A 172 25.52 -1.69 12.82
N THR A 173 24.39 -1.08 13.14
CA THR A 173 24.22 -0.13 14.27
C THR A 173 23.19 -0.70 15.25
N ALA A 174 23.52 -0.73 16.52
CA ALA A 174 22.54 -1.03 17.56
C ALA A 174 21.45 0.04 17.56
N ASP A 175 20.21 -0.38 17.69
CA ASP A 175 18.99 0.45 17.68
C ASP A 175 19.17 1.98 17.52
N PRO A 176 19.06 2.53 16.31
CA PRO A 176 19.24 3.98 16.10
C PRO A 176 17.98 4.81 16.38
N TYR A 177 16.87 4.21 16.80
CA TYR A 177 15.56 4.88 16.87
C TYR A 177 14.88 4.87 18.23
N PHE A 178 15.08 3.83 19.06
CA PHE A 178 14.21 3.56 20.21
C PHE A 178 14.99 3.40 21.53
N GLY A 179 16.20 3.96 21.63
CA GLY A 179 16.98 4.00 22.87
C GLY A 179 17.43 2.62 23.40
N GLY A 180 17.60 1.64 22.51
CA GLY A 180 17.98 0.26 22.84
C GLY A 180 16.80 -0.72 22.91
N GLU A 181 15.57 -0.26 22.80
CA GLU A 181 14.38 -1.12 22.76
C GLU A 181 14.09 -1.67 21.36
N GLY A 182 14.59 -1.02 20.33
CA GLY A 182 14.41 -1.43 18.93
C GLY A 182 15.46 -2.45 18.47
N PRO A 183 15.25 -3.07 17.28
CA PRO A 183 16.23 -3.96 16.68
C PRO A 183 17.41 -3.19 16.06
N ALA A 184 18.56 -3.84 15.98
CA ALA A 184 19.70 -3.34 15.26
C ALA A 184 19.38 -3.10 13.77
N ARG A 185 20.08 -2.15 13.15
CA ARG A 185 19.86 -1.72 11.76
C ARG A 185 21.18 -1.73 10.98
N THR A 186 21.14 -2.11 9.73
CA THR A 186 22.30 -2.00 8.84
C THR A 186 22.13 -0.80 7.91
N GLY A 187 23.18 -0.01 7.74
CA GLY A 187 23.16 1.17 6.87
C GLY A 187 22.83 0.83 5.41
N CYS A 188 22.04 1.67 4.74
CA CYS A 188 21.57 1.44 3.37
C CYS A 188 22.72 1.43 2.36
N THR A 189 22.79 0.40 1.51
CA THR A 189 23.79 0.24 0.45
C THR A 189 23.34 0.80 -0.91
N LEU A 190 22.17 1.43 -0.98
CA LEU A 190 21.58 1.99 -2.20
C LEU A 190 21.37 0.97 -3.33
N CYS A 191 21.05 -0.28 -2.99
CA CYS A 191 20.93 -1.40 -3.93
C CYS A 191 19.66 -1.40 -4.80
N GLY A 192 18.71 -0.49 -4.59
CA GLY A 192 17.46 -0.38 -5.37
C GLY A 192 16.39 -1.46 -5.10
N ASN A 193 16.63 -2.45 -4.26
CA ASN A 193 15.75 -3.61 -4.08
C ASN A 193 14.64 -3.43 -3.01
N CYS A 194 14.30 -2.20 -2.63
CA CYS A 194 13.35 -1.95 -1.54
C CYS A 194 11.97 -2.62 -1.75
N MET A 195 11.48 -2.70 -2.98
CA MET A 195 10.19 -3.29 -3.32
C MET A 195 10.22 -4.83 -3.47
N VAL A 196 11.40 -5.43 -3.41
CA VAL A 196 11.59 -6.89 -3.41
C VAL A 196 11.79 -7.43 -1.98
N GLY A 197 11.84 -6.52 -1.00
CA GLY A 197 12.21 -6.75 0.38
C GLY A 197 13.66 -6.35 0.65
N CYS A 198 13.94 -5.81 1.83
CA CYS A 198 15.26 -5.29 2.16
C CYS A 198 16.14 -6.34 2.82
N ARG A 199 16.99 -7.01 2.03
CA ARG A 199 17.98 -7.99 2.53
C ARG A 199 19.12 -7.36 3.35
N VAL A 200 19.27 -6.04 3.28
CA VAL A 200 20.30 -5.29 4.03
C VAL A 200 19.83 -4.96 5.46
N GLY A 201 18.51 -4.90 5.70
CA GLY A 201 17.98 -4.50 7.01
C GLY A 201 17.90 -2.98 7.22
N ALA A 202 18.09 -2.18 6.15
CA ALA A 202 18.07 -0.72 6.21
C ALA A 202 16.67 -0.12 6.14
N LYS A 203 15.74 -0.77 5.44
CA LYS A 203 14.36 -0.31 5.26
C LYS A 203 13.57 -0.40 6.57
N ASN A 204 12.83 0.65 6.92
CA ASN A 204 11.98 0.70 8.10
C ASN A 204 10.67 -0.06 7.87
N THR A 205 10.73 -1.40 7.86
CA THR A 205 9.55 -2.26 7.90
C THR A 205 8.95 -2.25 9.30
N LEU A 206 7.67 -2.60 9.42
CA LEU A 206 6.97 -2.62 10.70
C LEU A 206 7.54 -3.65 11.69
N MET A 207 8.21 -4.68 11.20
CA MET A 207 9.00 -5.61 12.04
C MET A 207 10.23 -4.96 12.68
N LYS A 208 10.66 -3.80 12.19
CA LYS A 208 11.81 -3.06 12.70
C LYS A 208 11.41 -1.88 13.61
N ASN A 209 10.11 -1.72 13.90
CA ASN A 209 9.59 -0.67 14.76
C ASN A 209 8.35 -1.15 15.55
N TYR A 210 7.13 -0.77 15.16
CA TYR A 210 5.90 -1.07 15.93
C TYR A 210 5.76 -2.52 16.37
N LEU A 211 5.96 -3.49 15.47
CA LEU A 211 5.78 -4.90 15.82
C LEU A 211 6.88 -5.41 16.74
N ALA A 212 8.14 -5.00 16.52
CA ALA A 212 9.23 -5.37 17.41
C ALA A 212 8.98 -4.88 18.84
N LEU A 213 8.52 -3.63 18.98
CA LEU A 213 8.19 -3.05 20.27
C LEU A 213 6.95 -3.69 20.89
N ALA A 214 5.94 -4.05 20.08
CA ALA A 214 4.74 -4.73 20.56
C ALA A 214 5.05 -6.13 21.10
N GLU A 215 5.86 -6.93 20.38
CA GLU A 215 6.28 -8.26 20.83
C GLU A 215 7.12 -8.20 22.12
N ARG A 216 8.01 -7.22 22.25
CA ARG A 216 8.75 -6.99 23.51
C ARG A 216 7.84 -6.68 24.70
N ARG A 217 6.66 -6.10 24.46
CA ARG A 217 5.65 -5.78 25.47
C ARG A 217 4.58 -6.86 25.62
N GLY A 218 4.77 -8.03 24.99
CA GLY A 218 3.92 -9.20 25.19
C GLY A 218 2.84 -9.43 24.14
N ALA A 219 2.77 -8.66 23.06
CA ALA A 219 1.90 -9.01 21.91
C ALA A 219 2.36 -10.33 21.28
N VAL A 220 1.39 -11.18 20.92
CA VAL A 220 1.67 -12.43 20.22
C VAL A 220 1.29 -12.26 18.75
N ILE A 221 2.20 -12.63 17.83
CA ILE A 221 1.94 -12.57 16.40
C ILE A 221 1.98 -13.98 15.81
N GLU A 222 0.84 -14.47 15.31
CA GLU A 222 0.73 -15.76 14.62
C GLU A 222 0.73 -15.57 13.09
N PRO A 223 1.84 -15.85 12.39
CA PRO A 223 1.91 -15.80 10.94
C PRO A 223 1.27 -17.04 10.30
N LEU A 224 1.00 -16.95 8.99
CA LEU A 224 0.38 -18.01 8.18
C LEU A 224 -1.00 -18.44 8.69
N ARG A 225 -1.73 -17.51 9.30
CA ARG A 225 -3.10 -17.67 9.78
C ARG A 225 -4.04 -16.72 9.06
N THR A 226 -4.89 -17.25 8.20
CA THR A 226 -5.94 -16.49 7.53
C THR A 226 -7.22 -16.53 8.37
N VAL A 227 -7.69 -15.38 8.82
CA VAL A 227 -9.01 -15.25 9.44
C VAL A 227 -10.07 -15.47 8.37
N THR A 228 -11.02 -16.35 8.65
CA THR A 228 -12.10 -16.73 7.72
C THR A 228 -13.46 -16.27 8.19
N ASP A 229 -13.62 -16.07 9.50
CA ASP A 229 -14.89 -15.73 10.14
C ASP A 229 -14.68 -14.90 11.41
N VAL A 230 -15.56 -13.95 11.64
CA VAL A 230 -15.69 -13.14 12.86
C VAL A 230 -17.16 -13.09 13.19
N CYS A 231 -17.57 -13.70 14.30
CA CYS A 231 -18.95 -13.77 14.73
C CYS A 231 -19.09 -13.08 16.08
N GLU A 232 -20.05 -12.17 16.19
CA GLU A 232 -20.37 -11.54 17.47
C GLU A 232 -21.10 -12.53 18.39
N LEU A 233 -20.73 -12.54 19.66
CA LEU A 233 -21.31 -13.39 20.71
C LEU A 233 -22.41 -12.64 21.46
N ALA A 234 -23.27 -13.36 22.14
CA ALA A 234 -24.44 -12.80 22.84
C ALA A 234 -24.06 -11.76 23.93
N ASP A 235 -22.85 -11.81 24.47
CA ASP A 235 -22.34 -10.86 25.45
C ASP A 235 -21.52 -9.69 24.83
N GLY A 236 -21.55 -9.58 23.50
CA GLY A 236 -20.89 -8.53 22.72
C GLY A 236 -19.39 -8.75 22.47
N GLY A 237 -18.83 -9.90 22.85
CA GLY A 237 -17.51 -10.33 22.42
C GLY A 237 -17.55 -11.02 21.05
N PHE A 238 -16.43 -11.60 20.62
CA PHE A 238 -16.29 -12.18 19.28
C PHE A 238 -15.65 -13.56 19.31
N ALA A 239 -16.14 -14.46 18.43
CA ALA A 239 -15.48 -15.68 18.05
C ALA A 239 -14.72 -15.44 16.72
N VAL A 240 -13.40 -15.52 16.74
CA VAL A 240 -12.53 -15.31 15.58
C VAL A 240 -12.01 -16.66 15.09
N THR A 241 -12.44 -17.08 13.90
CA THR A 241 -12.03 -18.36 13.31
C THR A 241 -10.93 -18.16 12.27
N THR A 242 -9.88 -18.94 12.40
CA THR A 242 -8.72 -18.92 11.50
C THR A 242 -8.50 -20.27 10.83
N GLN A 243 -7.76 -20.25 9.73
CA GLN A 243 -7.19 -21.44 9.09
C GLN A 243 -5.74 -21.21 8.66
N ARG A 244 -4.97 -22.28 8.46
CA ARG A 244 -3.62 -22.17 7.88
C ARG A 244 -3.71 -21.62 6.47
N SER A 245 -2.92 -20.58 6.19
CA SER A 245 -2.87 -19.94 4.88
C SER A 245 -2.41 -20.93 3.81
N GLY A 246 -3.14 -20.98 2.67
CA GLY A 246 -2.83 -21.89 1.56
C GLY A 246 -3.15 -23.36 1.77
N ALA A 247 -3.69 -23.77 2.91
CA ALA A 247 -4.02 -25.16 3.18
C ALA A 247 -5.29 -25.61 2.43
N TRP A 248 -5.18 -26.71 1.67
CA TRP A 248 -6.29 -27.27 0.89
C TRP A 248 -7.06 -28.35 1.66
N LEU A 249 -6.36 -29.30 2.29
CA LEU A 249 -6.95 -30.45 2.96
C LEU A 249 -7.00 -30.25 4.48
N ARG A 250 -5.88 -30.23 5.15
CA ARG A 250 -5.80 -30.05 6.61
C ARG A 250 -5.75 -28.57 6.97
N ARG A 251 -6.89 -27.88 6.91
CA ARG A 251 -6.98 -26.42 7.10
C ARG A 251 -6.58 -25.96 8.51
N GLY A 252 -6.55 -26.85 9.49
CA GLY A 252 -6.16 -26.54 10.87
C GLY A 252 -6.94 -25.37 11.43
N ARG A 253 -8.28 -25.45 11.33
CA ARG A 253 -9.17 -24.42 11.86
C ARG A 253 -9.00 -24.31 13.37
N ARG A 254 -8.97 -23.05 13.85
CA ARG A 254 -8.97 -22.70 15.26
C ARG A 254 -9.90 -21.53 15.45
N THR A 255 -10.62 -21.51 16.56
CA THR A 255 -11.44 -20.38 16.99
C THR A 255 -10.91 -19.89 18.32
N VAL A 256 -10.80 -18.58 18.45
CA VAL A 256 -10.38 -17.85 19.65
C VAL A 256 -11.48 -16.88 20.01
N HIS A 257 -11.81 -16.75 21.29
CA HIS A 257 -12.76 -15.79 21.81
C HIS A 257 -12.03 -14.54 22.28
N ALA A 258 -12.46 -13.38 21.81
CA ALA A 258 -11.89 -12.07 22.16
C ALA A 258 -12.98 -11.10 22.61
N ARG A 259 -12.64 -10.22 23.57
CA ARG A 259 -13.57 -9.16 24.00
C ARG A 259 -13.78 -8.12 22.91
N GLN A 260 -12.74 -7.84 22.15
CA GLN A 260 -12.73 -6.83 21.08
C GLN A 260 -11.94 -7.34 19.87
N VAL A 261 -12.25 -6.81 18.69
CA VAL A 261 -11.56 -7.15 17.43
C VAL A 261 -11.16 -5.89 16.68
N VAL A 262 -9.95 -5.89 16.13
CA VAL A 262 -9.44 -4.84 15.24
C VAL A 262 -9.20 -5.43 13.85
N LEU A 263 -9.95 -4.96 12.86
CA LEU A 263 -9.75 -5.27 11.45
C LEU A 263 -8.63 -4.40 10.87
N ALA A 264 -7.56 -5.02 10.43
CA ALA A 264 -6.38 -4.41 9.83
C ALA A 264 -5.80 -5.28 8.70
N ALA A 265 -6.67 -6.05 8.04
CA ALA A 265 -6.32 -7.03 7.00
C ALA A 265 -5.95 -6.40 5.64
N GLY A 266 -5.76 -5.07 5.61
CA GLY A 266 -5.63 -4.25 4.42
C GLY A 266 -6.99 -4.08 3.72
N THR A 267 -7.14 -3.02 2.95
CA THR A 267 -8.42 -2.62 2.34
C THR A 267 -9.16 -3.78 1.67
N TRP A 268 -8.45 -4.63 0.92
CA TRP A 268 -9.06 -5.81 0.31
C TRP A 268 -9.56 -6.83 1.33
N GLY A 269 -8.72 -7.19 2.30
CA GLY A 269 -9.03 -8.23 3.28
C GLY A 269 -10.14 -7.79 4.23
N THR A 270 -10.09 -6.55 4.71
CA THR A 270 -11.11 -5.97 5.59
C THR A 270 -12.46 -5.87 4.90
N GLN A 271 -12.53 -5.34 3.68
CA GLN A 271 -13.79 -5.33 2.92
C GLN A 271 -14.32 -6.75 2.66
N GLN A 272 -13.45 -7.69 2.29
CA GLN A 272 -13.86 -9.07 2.05
C GLN A 272 -14.46 -9.73 3.30
N LEU A 273 -13.87 -9.49 4.48
CA LEU A 273 -14.41 -9.99 5.75
C LEU A 273 -15.76 -9.34 6.06
N LEU A 274 -15.84 -8.01 6.05
CA LEU A 274 -17.08 -7.29 6.35
C LEU A 274 -18.24 -7.72 5.44
N HIS A 275 -18.02 -7.77 4.13
CA HIS A 275 -19.04 -8.25 3.19
C HIS A 275 -19.49 -9.69 3.46
N ARG A 276 -18.54 -10.59 3.77
CA ARG A 276 -18.88 -11.99 4.07
C ARG A 276 -19.65 -12.13 5.37
N MET A 277 -19.20 -11.45 6.42
CA MET A 277 -19.83 -11.53 7.75
C MET A 277 -21.23 -10.92 7.72
N LYS A 278 -21.42 -9.82 7.00
CA LYS A 278 -22.76 -9.26 6.76
C LYS A 278 -23.66 -10.25 6.02
N GLN A 279 -23.19 -10.82 4.91
CA GLN A 279 -23.97 -11.74 4.09
C GLN A 279 -24.32 -13.06 4.81
N SER A 280 -23.44 -13.54 5.70
CA SER A 280 -23.68 -14.75 6.52
C SER A 280 -24.56 -14.48 7.73
N GLY A 281 -24.82 -13.23 8.10
CA GLY A 281 -25.50 -12.85 9.34
C GLY A 281 -24.62 -12.93 10.60
N ALA A 282 -23.32 -13.15 10.45
CA ALA A 282 -22.37 -13.17 11.59
C ALA A 282 -22.16 -11.77 12.19
N LEU A 283 -22.27 -10.72 11.37
CA LEU A 283 -22.23 -9.30 11.74
C LEU A 283 -23.39 -8.56 11.05
N PRO A 284 -24.64 -8.73 11.53
CA PRO A 284 -25.81 -8.21 10.83
C PRO A 284 -25.92 -6.68 10.86
N GLY A 285 -25.33 -6.02 11.88
CA GLY A 285 -25.32 -4.57 12.05
C GLY A 285 -24.35 -3.80 11.13
N VAL A 286 -23.49 -4.49 10.39
CA VAL A 286 -22.56 -3.82 9.46
C VAL A 286 -23.34 -3.00 8.43
N SER A 287 -22.97 -1.72 8.27
CA SER A 287 -23.58 -0.77 7.35
C SER A 287 -23.70 -1.27 5.91
N ASP A 288 -24.76 -0.85 5.20
CA ASP A 288 -24.91 -1.05 3.74
C ASP A 288 -23.94 -0.20 2.90
N ALA A 289 -23.23 0.72 3.53
CA ALA A 289 -22.20 1.51 2.88
C ALA A 289 -20.89 0.72 2.65
N VAL A 290 -20.74 -0.50 3.21
CA VAL A 290 -19.53 -1.32 2.99
C VAL A 290 -19.26 -1.52 1.51
N GLY A 291 -17.99 -1.24 1.11
CA GLY A 291 -17.55 -1.28 -0.28
C GLY A 291 -17.73 0.03 -1.05
N ARG A 292 -18.57 0.97 -0.59
CA ARG A 292 -18.68 2.31 -1.18
C ARG A 292 -17.43 3.12 -0.88
N LEU A 293 -17.17 4.16 -1.67
CA LEU A 293 -16.00 5.03 -1.53
C LEU A 293 -14.66 4.24 -1.48
N THR A 294 -14.58 3.14 -2.20
CA THR A 294 -13.30 2.45 -2.39
C THR A 294 -12.43 3.27 -3.33
N ARG A 295 -11.24 3.64 -2.89
CA ARG A 295 -10.34 4.58 -3.55
C ARG A 295 -9.15 3.86 -4.18
N THR A 296 -8.64 4.41 -5.29
CA THR A 296 -7.49 3.86 -6.03
C THR A 296 -6.35 4.87 -6.12
N ASN A 297 -6.47 6.01 -5.48
CA ASN A 297 -5.55 7.15 -5.58
C ASN A 297 -5.43 7.71 -7.02
N SER A 298 -6.40 7.37 -7.91
CA SER A 298 -6.37 7.70 -9.35
C SER A 298 -5.00 7.46 -9.97
N GLU A 299 -4.47 6.27 -9.82
CA GLU A 299 -3.06 5.96 -10.04
C GLU A 299 -2.79 5.45 -11.45
N ALA A 300 -1.64 5.86 -12.01
CA ALA A 300 -1.06 5.30 -13.23
C ALA A 300 0.40 4.91 -13.00
N LEU A 301 0.82 3.83 -13.64
CA LEU A 301 2.20 3.32 -13.67
C LEU A 301 2.71 3.34 -15.10
N ASP A 302 3.40 4.42 -15.43
CA ASP A 302 4.06 4.65 -16.70
C ASP A 302 5.58 4.71 -16.51
N GLY A 303 6.34 5.18 -17.49
CA GLY A 303 7.78 5.39 -17.31
C GLY A 303 8.53 5.62 -18.59
N ALA A 304 9.84 5.56 -18.50
CA ALA A 304 10.79 5.70 -19.58
C ALA A 304 11.69 4.46 -19.65
N VAL A 305 11.94 3.92 -20.83
CA VAL A 305 12.84 2.77 -21.04
C VAL A 305 13.78 3.05 -22.21
N ALA A 306 15.08 2.89 -21.98
CA ALA A 306 16.13 3.00 -22.99
C ALA A 306 16.29 1.67 -23.76
N VAL A 307 16.74 1.73 -25.02
CA VAL A 307 16.99 0.53 -25.85
C VAL A 307 18.19 -0.30 -25.38
N ALA A 308 19.09 0.32 -24.61
CA ALA A 308 20.24 -0.30 -23.96
C ALA A 308 20.49 0.38 -22.61
N VAL A 309 21.37 -0.19 -21.79
CA VAL A 309 21.75 0.43 -20.51
C VAL A 309 22.52 1.72 -20.78
N PRO A 310 22.08 2.87 -20.27
CA PRO A 310 22.87 4.09 -20.28
C PRO A 310 23.93 4.00 -19.18
N GLU A 311 25.08 3.43 -19.49
CA GLU A 311 26.13 3.07 -18.50
C GLU A 311 26.59 4.27 -17.64
N SER A 312 26.45 5.51 -18.13
CA SER A 312 26.76 6.73 -17.37
C SER A 312 25.75 7.09 -16.29
N LEU A 313 24.56 6.46 -16.27
CA LEU A 313 23.43 6.94 -15.46
C LEU A 313 23.10 6.07 -14.22
N GLU A 314 23.63 4.88 -14.07
CA GLU A 314 23.34 3.99 -12.92
C GLU A 314 21.87 4.05 -12.43
N LEU A 315 20.87 3.95 -13.34
CA LEU A 315 19.45 4.21 -13.06
C LEU A 315 18.86 3.31 -11.94
N ALA A 316 19.46 2.16 -11.70
CA ALA A 316 19.02 1.20 -10.68
C ALA A 316 19.57 1.50 -9.27
N ARG A 317 20.51 2.46 -9.12
CA ARG A 317 21.14 2.78 -7.84
C ARG A 317 20.33 3.79 -7.05
N GLY A 318 20.09 3.53 -5.75
CA GLY A 318 19.31 4.36 -4.84
C GLY A 318 18.28 3.57 -4.06
N VAL A 319 17.42 4.22 -3.28
CA VAL A 319 16.21 3.61 -2.75
C VAL A 319 15.09 3.65 -3.80
N ALA A 320 13.99 2.93 -3.59
CA ALA A 320 12.98 2.73 -4.64
C ALA A 320 12.38 4.05 -5.16
N ILE A 321 11.95 4.95 -4.29
CA ILE A 321 11.48 6.30 -4.62
C ILE A 321 12.38 7.31 -3.93
N THR A 322 12.79 8.36 -4.63
CA THR A 322 13.76 9.34 -4.13
C THR A 322 13.32 10.78 -4.35
N THR A 323 12.45 11.02 -5.33
CA THR A 323 12.00 12.37 -5.70
C THR A 323 10.57 12.39 -6.19
N SER A 324 9.99 13.58 -6.18
CA SER A 324 8.70 13.84 -6.77
C SER A 324 8.58 15.27 -7.32
N PHE A 325 7.58 15.48 -8.17
CA PHE A 325 7.12 16.79 -8.60
C PHE A 325 5.61 16.75 -8.90
N HIS A 326 4.96 17.91 -9.01
CA HIS A 326 3.57 18.02 -9.42
C HIS A 326 3.46 18.56 -10.84
N VAL A 327 2.73 17.84 -11.71
CA VAL A 327 2.45 18.28 -13.11
C VAL A 327 1.38 19.38 -13.14
N ASP A 328 0.46 19.32 -12.19
CA ASP A 328 -0.58 20.30 -11.90
C ASP A 328 -0.94 20.20 -10.40
N GLU A 329 -1.90 21.00 -9.93
CA GLU A 329 -2.28 21.06 -8.50
C GLU A 329 -2.78 19.73 -7.93
N ARG A 330 -3.27 18.81 -8.77
CA ARG A 330 -3.87 17.55 -8.37
C ARG A 330 -2.99 16.33 -8.65
N THR A 331 -1.94 16.47 -9.50
CA THR A 331 -1.20 15.34 -10.04
C THR A 331 0.23 15.29 -9.52
N HIS A 332 0.51 14.31 -8.69
CA HIS A 332 1.82 14.02 -8.09
C HIS A 332 2.53 12.91 -8.88
N VAL A 333 3.81 13.10 -9.18
CA VAL A 333 4.65 12.18 -9.95
C VAL A 333 5.89 11.80 -9.15
N GLU A 334 6.15 10.51 -9.01
CA GLU A 334 7.32 9.96 -8.32
C GLU A 334 8.13 9.07 -9.28
N ASN A 335 9.46 9.07 -9.13
CA ASN A 335 10.28 8.04 -9.74
C ASN A 335 10.21 6.74 -8.94
N VAL A 336 10.09 5.60 -9.62
CA VAL A 336 10.23 4.29 -8.98
C VAL A 336 11.30 3.48 -9.69
N ARG A 337 12.11 2.75 -8.92
CA ARG A 337 13.15 1.87 -9.46
C ARG A 337 13.17 0.51 -8.78
N TYR A 338 13.70 -0.47 -9.50
CA TYR A 338 14.10 -1.77 -8.99
C TYR A 338 15.62 -1.92 -9.09
N GLY A 339 16.20 -2.68 -8.17
CA GLY A 339 17.63 -2.98 -8.21
C GLY A 339 18.03 -3.90 -9.37
N PRO A 340 19.34 -3.96 -9.67
CA PRO A 340 19.87 -4.79 -10.75
C PRO A 340 19.38 -6.24 -10.66
N GLY A 341 18.95 -6.79 -11.82
CA GLY A 341 18.43 -8.15 -11.91
C GLY A 341 16.93 -8.30 -11.59
N SER A 342 16.26 -7.31 -11.00
CA SER A 342 14.82 -7.36 -10.68
C SER A 342 13.96 -6.87 -11.86
N ASN A 343 13.95 -7.65 -12.95
CA ASN A 343 13.42 -7.24 -14.25
C ASN A 343 11.99 -7.72 -14.55
N LEU A 344 11.37 -8.53 -13.67
CA LEU A 344 10.07 -9.14 -13.93
C LEU A 344 8.95 -8.12 -14.17
N MET A 345 9.00 -6.97 -13.47
CA MET A 345 7.99 -5.90 -13.64
C MET A 345 8.01 -5.26 -15.03
N GLY A 346 9.11 -5.37 -15.75
CA GLY A 346 9.20 -4.96 -17.16
C GLY A 346 8.20 -5.69 -18.07
N ALA A 347 7.73 -6.88 -17.69
CA ALA A 347 6.70 -7.60 -18.42
C ALA A 347 5.33 -6.86 -18.42
N LEU A 348 5.11 -5.95 -17.49
CA LEU A 348 3.91 -5.11 -17.45
C LEU A 348 4.03 -3.87 -18.36
N ALA A 349 5.24 -3.50 -18.80
CA ALA A 349 5.44 -2.36 -19.68
C ALA A 349 4.95 -2.64 -21.12
N SER A 350 4.31 -1.65 -21.70
CA SER A 350 3.82 -1.70 -23.08
C SER A 350 4.20 -0.43 -23.86
N VAL A 351 3.89 -0.43 -25.14
CA VAL A 351 3.89 0.81 -25.92
C VAL A 351 2.82 1.73 -25.35
N MET A 352 3.17 2.97 -25.06
CA MET A 352 2.23 3.97 -24.58
C MET A 352 1.17 4.29 -25.65
N VAL A 353 -0.09 4.16 -25.31
CA VAL A 353 -1.23 4.41 -26.23
C VAL A 353 -2.29 5.22 -25.47
N PRO A 354 -2.79 6.35 -26.04
CA PRO A 354 -3.84 7.13 -25.41
C PRO A 354 -5.07 6.30 -25.08
N GLY A 355 -5.52 6.36 -23.84
CA GLY A 355 -6.62 5.56 -23.30
C GLY A 355 -8.03 6.08 -23.60
N ASP A 356 -8.16 7.26 -24.22
CA ASP A 356 -9.42 7.89 -24.66
C ASP A 356 -10.07 7.17 -25.85
N ARG A 357 -9.32 6.29 -26.52
CA ARG A 357 -9.78 5.57 -27.72
C ARG A 357 -10.41 4.22 -27.37
N ARG A 358 -11.36 3.75 -28.20
CA ARG A 358 -11.90 2.39 -28.10
C ARG A 358 -10.79 1.34 -28.24
N LEU A 359 -10.91 0.21 -27.53
CA LEU A 359 -9.90 -0.86 -27.47
C LEU A 359 -9.34 -1.25 -28.86
N GLY A 360 -10.20 -1.45 -29.88
CA GLY A 360 -9.75 -1.79 -31.23
C GLY A 360 -8.79 -0.75 -31.83
N ARG A 361 -9.07 0.55 -31.63
CA ARG A 361 -8.18 1.64 -32.08
C ARG A 361 -6.88 1.70 -31.30
N ARG A 362 -6.91 1.40 -30.00
CA ARG A 362 -5.69 1.29 -29.16
C ARG A 362 -4.79 0.17 -29.68
N LEU A 363 -5.36 -1.01 -29.96
CA LEU A 363 -4.61 -2.16 -30.48
C LEU A 363 -4.05 -1.89 -31.89
N LEU A 364 -4.81 -1.22 -32.78
CA LEU A 364 -4.30 -0.78 -34.08
C LEU A 364 -3.16 0.23 -33.95
N SER A 365 -3.27 1.21 -33.02
CA SER A 365 -2.21 2.17 -32.76
C SER A 365 -0.95 1.50 -32.23
N LEU A 366 -1.10 0.54 -31.30
CA LEU A 366 0.00 -0.27 -30.78
C LEU A 366 0.67 -1.07 -31.90
N ALA A 367 -0.11 -1.81 -32.71
CA ALA A 367 0.41 -2.58 -33.85
C ALA A 367 1.16 -1.68 -34.83
N GLY A 368 0.57 -0.52 -35.20
CA GLY A 368 1.21 0.45 -36.08
C GLY A 368 2.55 0.98 -35.58
N ARG A 369 2.68 1.23 -34.27
CA ARG A 369 3.96 1.65 -33.67
C ARG A 369 4.99 0.51 -33.69
N VAL A 370 4.57 -0.72 -33.39
CA VAL A 370 5.45 -1.90 -33.43
C VAL A 370 5.94 -2.15 -34.83
N LEU A 371 5.07 -2.09 -35.84
CA LEU A 371 5.42 -2.33 -37.24
C LEU A 371 6.33 -1.27 -37.86
N ARG A 372 6.24 -0.01 -37.38
CA ARG A 372 7.11 1.08 -37.86
C ARG A 372 8.56 0.96 -37.39
N ALA A 373 8.82 0.31 -36.24
CA ALA A 373 10.15 0.18 -35.68
C ALA A 373 10.32 -1.14 -34.90
N PRO A 374 10.18 -2.31 -35.58
CA PRO A 374 10.05 -3.60 -34.90
C PRO A 374 11.27 -3.96 -34.06
N ILE A 375 12.48 -3.74 -34.52
CA ILE A 375 13.72 -4.02 -33.79
C ILE A 375 13.82 -3.13 -32.54
N ARG A 376 13.47 -1.84 -32.66
CA ARG A 376 13.49 -0.90 -31.55
C ARG A 376 12.47 -1.31 -30.48
N GLN A 377 11.24 -1.65 -30.90
CA GLN A 377 10.19 -2.08 -29.96
C GLN A 377 10.52 -3.42 -29.28
N PHE A 378 11.16 -4.34 -30.01
CA PHE A 378 11.68 -5.58 -29.42
C PHE A 378 12.74 -5.30 -28.33
N ARG A 379 13.71 -4.41 -28.60
CA ARG A 379 14.72 -4.01 -27.60
C ARG A 379 14.09 -3.34 -26.39
N LEU A 380 13.15 -2.43 -26.57
CA LEU A 380 12.44 -1.74 -25.50
C LEU A 380 11.58 -2.68 -24.65
N GLY A 381 10.95 -3.69 -25.26
CA GLY A 381 10.15 -4.72 -24.58
C GLY A 381 10.98 -5.83 -23.94
N SER A 382 12.29 -5.89 -24.21
CA SER A 382 13.18 -6.91 -23.63
C SER A 382 13.29 -6.77 -22.11
N LEU A 383 13.20 -7.88 -21.39
CA LEU A 383 13.40 -7.93 -19.95
C LEU A 383 14.89 -7.96 -19.55
N HIS A 384 15.80 -8.08 -20.51
CA HIS A 384 17.24 -8.11 -20.20
C HIS A 384 17.68 -6.77 -19.64
N ARG A 385 18.21 -6.78 -18.41
CA ARG A 385 18.67 -5.60 -17.66
C ARG A 385 17.64 -4.47 -17.60
N TRP A 386 16.34 -4.78 -17.60
CA TRP A 386 15.26 -3.79 -17.68
C TRP A 386 15.32 -2.77 -16.53
N SER A 387 15.58 -3.23 -15.30
CA SER A 387 15.70 -2.36 -14.13
C SER A 387 16.85 -1.33 -14.23
N GLU A 388 17.87 -1.62 -15.05
CA GLU A 388 19.02 -0.74 -15.27
C GLU A 388 18.82 0.21 -16.46
N ARG A 389 17.73 0.04 -17.22
CA ARG A 389 17.41 0.80 -18.43
C ARG A 389 16.19 1.70 -18.29
N GLY A 390 15.48 1.64 -17.17
CA GLY A 390 14.20 2.31 -17.04
C GLY A 390 14.03 3.08 -15.75
N ILE A 391 13.19 4.10 -15.83
CA ILE A 391 12.62 4.81 -14.67
C ILE A 391 11.10 4.63 -14.78
N ILE A 392 10.48 4.07 -13.74
CA ILE A 392 9.03 4.03 -13.63
C ILE A 392 8.57 5.39 -13.10
N ALA A 393 7.51 5.94 -13.67
CA ALA A 393 6.77 7.09 -13.15
C ALA A 393 5.49 6.58 -12.48
N LEU A 394 5.44 6.70 -11.17
CA LEU A 394 4.23 6.49 -10.39
C LEU A 394 3.50 7.82 -10.31
N VAL A 395 2.27 7.86 -10.80
CA VAL A 395 1.47 9.08 -10.88
C VAL A 395 0.18 8.89 -10.10
N MET A 396 -0.12 9.83 -9.21
CA MET A 396 -1.28 9.81 -8.32
C MET A 396 -2.03 11.12 -8.40
N GLN A 397 -3.34 11.09 -8.16
CA GLN A 397 -4.18 12.29 -8.19
C GLN A 397 -5.07 12.41 -6.95
N THR A 398 -5.17 13.64 -6.46
CA THR A 398 -6.20 14.04 -5.49
C THR A 398 -7.50 14.32 -6.27
N ALA A 399 -8.21 13.26 -6.65
CA ALA A 399 -9.46 13.36 -7.41
C ALA A 399 -10.61 12.76 -6.60
N ASP A 400 -11.78 13.41 -6.63
CA ASP A 400 -12.98 12.83 -6.03
C ASP A 400 -13.60 11.82 -6.98
N ASN A 401 -13.08 10.62 -6.94
CA ASN A 401 -13.58 9.45 -7.67
C ASN A 401 -13.45 8.19 -6.82
N SER A 402 -14.31 7.22 -7.05
CA SER A 402 -14.29 5.97 -6.29
C SER A 402 -14.82 4.79 -7.08
N LEU A 403 -14.56 3.62 -6.56
CA LEU A 403 -15.23 2.37 -6.93
C LEU A 403 -16.21 1.95 -5.84
N THR A 404 -17.18 1.14 -6.20
CA THR A 404 -18.01 0.38 -5.25
C THR A 404 -17.67 -1.09 -5.38
N LEU A 405 -17.23 -1.71 -4.28
CA LEU A 405 -16.98 -3.14 -4.23
C LEU A 405 -18.19 -3.88 -3.67
N SER A 406 -18.40 -5.09 -4.15
CA SER A 406 -19.45 -5.99 -3.65
C SER A 406 -19.02 -7.44 -3.81
N LEU A 407 -19.70 -8.35 -3.08
CA LEU A 407 -19.59 -9.79 -3.30
C LEU A 407 -20.67 -10.26 -4.27
N ARG A 408 -20.25 -10.99 -5.30
CA ARG A 408 -21.17 -11.69 -6.20
C ARG A 408 -20.91 -13.20 -6.19
N ARG A 409 -21.97 -13.97 -6.33
CA ARG A 409 -21.86 -15.43 -6.50
C ARG A 409 -21.52 -15.75 -7.96
N ARG A 410 -20.37 -16.41 -8.16
CA ARG A 410 -19.93 -16.89 -9.49
C ARG A 410 -19.51 -18.35 -9.36
N PHE A 411 -20.11 -19.24 -10.13
CA PHE A 411 -19.84 -20.69 -10.06
C PHE A 411 -19.90 -21.24 -8.62
N GLY A 412 -20.91 -20.84 -7.86
CA GLY A 412 -21.10 -21.26 -6.44
C GLY A 412 -20.18 -20.62 -5.41
N ARG A 413 -19.19 -19.80 -5.83
CA ARG A 413 -18.24 -19.12 -4.95
C ARG A 413 -18.53 -17.63 -4.86
N LEU A 414 -18.32 -17.05 -3.67
CA LEU A 414 -18.37 -15.61 -3.47
C LEU A 414 -17.05 -15.00 -3.96
N VAL A 415 -17.15 -14.06 -4.89
CA VAL A 415 -16.01 -13.32 -5.45
C VAL A 415 -16.25 -11.82 -5.34
N MET A 416 -15.18 -11.08 -5.01
CA MET A 416 -15.22 -9.63 -5.03
C MET A 416 -15.32 -9.13 -6.47
N THR A 417 -16.13 -8.10 -6.67
CA THR A 417 -16.26 -7.38 -7.94
C THR A 417 -16.32 -5.88 -7.68
N SER A 418 -16.13 -5.07 -8.73
CA SER A 418 -16.19 -3.61 -8.67
C SER A 418 -17.14 -3.04 -9.69
N ALA A 419 -17.69 -1.88 -9.38
CA ALA A 419 -18.40 -0.97 -10.27
C ALA A 419 -17.85 0.44 -10.06
N GLN A 420 -18.15 1.38 -10.98
CA GLN A 420 -17.89 2.79 -10.73
C GLN A 420 -18.72 3.25 -9.52
N GLY A 421 -18.13 4.08 -8.68
CA GLY A 421 -18.72 4.58 -7.45
C GLY A 421 -19.10 6.07 -7.53
N HIS A 422 -18.91 6.76 -6.42
CA HIS A 422 -19.16 8.21 -6.30
C HIS A 422 -18.10 9.01 -7.07
N GLY A 423 -18.50 10.19 -7.54
CA GLY A 423 -17.66 11.17 -8.20
C GLY A 423 -17.41 10.87 -9.68
N GLU A 424 -16.32 11.41 -10.20
CA GLU A 424 -15.91 11.18 -11.59
C GLU A 424 -15.57 9.70 -11.82
N PRO A 425 -15.78 9.16 -13.04
CA PRO A 425 -15.32 7.81 -13.35
C PRO A 425 -13.81 7.67 -13.14
N ASN A 426 -13.39 6.55 -12.53
CA ASN A 426 -11.96 6.28 -12.42
C ASN A 426 -11.31 6.25 -13.80
N PRO A 427 -10.26 7.04 -14.05
CA PRO A 427 -9.64 7.16 -15.35
C PRO A 427 -8.99 5.85 -15.76
N SER A 428 -9.14 5.48 -17.03
CA SER A 428 -8.44 4.32 -17.60
C SER A 428 -6.98 4.63 -17.98
N TYR A 429 -6.61 5.91 -18.04
CA TYR A 429 -5.25 6.43 -18.22
C TYR A 429 -5.22 7.90 -17.76
N LEU A 430 -4.02 8.41 -17.51
CA LEU A 430 -3.80 9.80 -17.10
C LEU A 430 -2.95 10.53 -18.16
N PRO A 431 -3.50 11.53 -18.87
CA PRO A 431 -2.71 12.34 -19.83
C PRO A 431 -1.48 12.99 -19.18
N GLN A 432 -1.59 13.38 -17.91
CA GLN A 432 -0.47 13.94 -17.13
C GLN A 432 0.66 12.92 -16.94
N ALA A 433 0.32 11.65 -16.70
CA ALA A 433 1.31 10.57 -16.58
C ALA A 433 2.08 10.37 -17.90
N HIS A 434 1.36 10.38 -19.03
CA HIS A 434 1.99 10.32 -20.35
C HIS A 434 2.94 11.49 -20.62
N ARG A 435 2.56 12.72 -20.23
CA ARG A 435 3.42 13.91 -20.35
C ARG A 435 4.66 13.79 -19.49
N ALA A 436 4.50 13.36 -18.23
CA ALA A 436 5.62 13.16 -17.32
C ALA A 436 6.58 12.09 -17.81
N ALA A 437 6.06 10.93 -18.24
CA ALA A 437 6.88 9.84 -18.80
C ALA A 437 7.63 10.27 -20.07
N ALA A 438 7.03 11.11 -20.93
CA ALA A 438 7.69 11.64 -22.12
C ALA A 438 8.85 12.61 -21.76
N ALA A 439 8.65 13.49 -20.78
CA ALA A 439 9.70 14.41 -20.31
C ALA A 439 10.85 13.62 -19.66
N ILE A 440 10.56 12.63 -18.81
CA ILE A 440 11.56 11.75 -18.21
C ILE A 440 12.35 11.00 -19.30
N ALA A 441 11.67 10.47 -20.33
CA ALA A 441 12.32 9.76 -21.42
C ALA A 441 13.28 10.67 -22.24
N ALA A 442 12.88 11.92 -22.49
CA ALA A 442 13.71 12.91 -23.16
C ALA A 442 14.98 13.21 -22.37
N ARG A 443 14.87 13.39 -21.06
CA ARG A 443 16.04 13.63 -20.17
C ARG A 443 16.94 12.41 -20.07
N VAL A 444 16.41 11.20 -19.93
CA VAL A 444 17.23 9.97 -19.97
C VAL A 444 18.00 9.86 -21.28
N GLN A 445 17.37 10.16 -22.42
CA GLN A 445 18.02 10.15 -23.73
C GLN A 445 19.12 11.23 -23.83
N GLN A 446 18.83 12.43 -23.36
CA GLN A 446 19.77 13.57 -23.39
C GLN A 446 21.02 13.30 -22.55
N GLU A 447 20.85 12.86 -21.30
CA GLU A 447 21.98 12.64 -20.38
C GLU A 447 22.69 11.30 -20.63
N GLY A 448 21.96 10.27 -21.06
CA GLY A 448 22.51 8.92 -21.26
C GLY A 448 22.99 8.63 -22.66
N GLY A 449 22.69 9.49 -23.65
CA GLY A 449 23.08 9.30 -25.04
C GLY A 449 22.46 8.07 -25.73
N VAL A 450 21.45 7.43 -25.10
CA VAL A 450 20.83 6.20 -25.58
C VAL A 450 19.37 6.47 -25.97
N PRO A 451 18.89 6.04 -27.15
CA PRO A 451 17.50 6.21 -27.55
C PRO A 451 16.55 5.66 -26.48
N THR A 452 15.66 6.51 -25.97
CA THR A 452 14.74 6.21 -24.89
C THR A 452 13.32 6.56 -25.30
N GLU A 453 12.35 5.76 -24.86
CA GLU A 453 10.92 6.01 -25.13
C GLU A 453 10.10 5.99 -23.85
N ALA A 454 9.07 6.83 -23.82
CA ALA A 454 8.01 6.72 -22.84
C ALA A 454 7.22 5.42 -23.02
N ARG A 455 6.93 4.75 -21.93
CA ARG A 455 6.21 3.47 -21.90
C ARG A 455 5.01 3.57 -20.96
N GLY A 456 3.88 2.99 -21.40
CA GLY A 456 2.71 2.74 -20.57
C GLY A 456 2.70 1.31 -20.05
N SER A 457 1.55 0.86 -19.60
CA SER A 457 1.35 -0.50 -19.08
C SER A 457 0.33 -1.30 -19.90
N TRP A 458 0.47 -2.64 -19.93
CA TRP A 458 -0.50 -3.52 -20.56
C TRP A 458 -1.91 -3.39 -19.96
N PRO A 459 -2.08 -3.34 -18.61
CA PRO A 459 -3.41 -3.12 -18.03
C PRO A 459 -4.08 -1.83 -18.54
N GLU A 460 -3.32 -0.74 -18.70
CA GLU A 460 -3.83 0.52 -19.25
C GLU A 460 -4.30 0.37 -20.70
N VAL A 461 -3.57 -0.37 -21.55
CA VAL A 461 -4.01 -0.67 -22.94
C VAL A 461 -5.39 -1.31 -22.94
N PHE A 462 -5.70 -2.15 -21.97
CA PHE A 462 -6.99 -2.79 -21.78
C PHE A 462 -8.01 -1.95 -20.98
N GLY A 463 -7.64 -0.73 -20.56
CA GLY A 463 -8.50 0.15 -19.77
C GLY A 463 -8.65 -0.26 -18.32
N ILE A 464 -7.68 -0.98 -17.77
CA ILE A 464 -7.64 -1.43 -16.37
C ILE A 464 -6.42 -0.78 -15.70
N PRO A 465 -6.58 0.38 -15.03
CA PRO A 465 -5.47 1.02 -14.33
C PRO A 465 -4.91 0.13 -13.22
N MET A 466 -3.65 0.34 -12.86
CA MET A 466 -3.01 -0.31 -11.73
C MET A 466 -2.93 0.64 -10.55
N THR A 467 -3.07 0.11 -9.33
CA THR A 467 -2.82 0.86 -8.10
C THR A 467 -2.01 0.04 -7.10
N ALA A 468 -1.10 0.69 -6.38
CA ALA A 468 -0.46 0.18 -5.18
C ALA A 468 -1.09 0.79 -3.91
N HIS A 469 -2.07 1.70 -4.06
CA HIS A 469 -2.69 2.49 -2.99
C HIS A 469 -4.21 2.29 -2.96
N PHE A 470 -4.62 1.05 -2.62
CA PHE A 470 -6.03 0.66 -2.55
C PHE A 470 -6.58 0.99 -1.15
N LEU A 471 -7.60 1.88 -1.09
CA LEU A 471 -8.10 2.49 0.14
C LEU A 471 -9.64 2.46 0.18
N GLY A 472 -10.23 2.88 1.31
CA GLY A 472 -11.66 3.09 1.47
C GLY A 472 -12.49 1.80 1.53
N GLY A 473 -13.80 1.94 1.39
CA GLY A 473 -14.77 0.83 1.43
C GLY A 473 -15.23 0.43 2.83
N ALA A 474 -14.57 0.92 3.89
CA ALA A 474 -15.07 0.87 5.26
C ALA A 474 -14.79 2.23 5.94
N VAL A 475 -15.20 3.30 5.27
CA VAL A 475 -14.77 4.66 5.55
C VAL A 475 -15.37 5.25 6.83
N ILE A 476 -14.63 6.21 7.41
CA ILE A 476 -15.08 7.04 8.54
C ILE A 476 -16.25 7.90 8.08
N SER A 477 -17.28 8.00 8.93
CA SER A 477 -18.50 8.73 8.62
C SER A 477 -19.24 9.18 9.89
N GLU A 478 -20.17 10.10 9.71
CA GLU A 478 -21.06 10.57 10.77
C GLU A 478 -22.20 9.59 11.08
N THR A 479 -22.63 8.84 10.05
CA THR A 479 -23.78 7.94 10.16
C THR A 479 -23.53 6.61 9.44
N PRO A 480 -24.25 5.52 9.78
CA PRO A 480 -24.12 4.24 9.10
C PRO A 480 -24.59 4.26 7.64
N GLU A 481 -25.38 5.26 7.20
CA GLU A 481 -25.83 5.41 5.82
C GLU A 481 -24.71 5.91 4.90
N THR A 482 -23.77 6.70 5.45
CA THR A 482 -22.70 7.36 4.69
C THR A 482 -21.36 6.64 4.77
N GLY A 483 -21.15 5.80 5.78
CA GLY A 483 -19.92 5.00 5.91
C GLY A 483 -20.08 3.78 6.81
N VAL A 484 -18.95 3.24 7.24
CA VAL A 484 -18.93 1.94 7.95
C VAL A 484 -18.42 2.08 9.37
N VAL A 485 -17.57 3.08 9.64
CA VAL A 485 -17.02 3.32 10.98
C VAL A 485 -17.27 4.76 11.41
N ASP A 486 -17.42 4.94 12.72
CA ASP A 486 -17.48 6.27 13.32
C ASP A 486 -16.08 6.93 13.39
N ARG A 487 -16.01 8.18 13.89
CA ARG A 487 -14.73 8.90 14.06
C ARG A 487 -13.75 8.23 15.03
N TYR A 488 -14.22 7.30 15.87
CA TYR A 488 -13.42 6.48 16.77
C TYR A 488 -12.98 5.15 16.13
N HIS A 489 -13.24 4.99 14.84
CA HIS A 489 -12.99 3.78 14.06
C HIS A 489 -13.79 2.54 14.48
N ARG A 490 -14.87 2.68 15.26
CA ARG A 490 -15.78 1.59 15.63
C ARG A 490 -16.73 1.32 14.47
N VAL A 491 -16.95 0.05 14.17
CA VAL A 491 -17.92 -0.36 13.14
C VAL A 491 -19.35 -0.05 13.62
N TRP A 492 -20.12 0.67 12.84
CA TRP A 492 -21.51 0.96 13.13
C TRP A 492 -22.28 -0.31 13.43
N GLY A 493 -23.02 -0.31 14.54
CA GLY A 493 -23.77 -1.48 15.05
C GLY A 493 -22.92 -2.55 15.76
N HIS A 494 -21.59 -2.38 15.83
CA HIS A 494 -20.65 -3.31 16.48
C HIS A 494 -19.54 -2.52 17.22
N PRO A 495 -19.84 -1.84 18.35
CA PRO A 495 -18.92 -0.86 18.98
C PRO A 495 -17.61 -1.43 19.50
N ARG A 496 -17.49 -2.77 19.63
CA ARG A 496 -16.24 -3.46 20.01
C ARG A 496 -15.46 -4.02 18.82
N LEU A 497 -15.95 -3.75 17.59
CA LEU A 497 -15.26 -4.08 16.35
C LEU A 497 -14.72 -2.77 15.72
N HIS A 498 -13.45 -2.74 15.36
CA HIS A 498 -12.80 -1.52 14.84
C HIS A 498 -12.14 -1.79 13.48
N VAL A 499 -12.00 -0.74 12.65
CA VAL A 499 -11.23 -0.78 11.39
C VAL A 499 -10.15 0.29 11.44
N VAL A 500 -8.87 -0.10 11.34
CA VAL A 500 -7.74 0.83 11.48
C VAL A 500 -6.76 0.78 10.31
N ASP A 501 -7.12 0.13 9.21
CA ASP A 501 -6.29 0.03 8.02
C ASP A 501 -6.73 1.01 6.91
N GLY A 502 -6.19 0.85 5.71
CA GLY A 502 -6.52 1.68 4.55
C GLY A 502 -8.00 1.66 4.16
N ALA A 503 -8.80 0.69 4.66
CA ALA A 503 -10.24 0.65 4.40
C ALA A 503 -11.00 1.80 5.06
N ALA A 504 -10.48 2.36 6.15
CA ALA A 504 -11.08 3.49 6.85
C ALA A 504 -10.82 4.85 6.17
N VAL A 505 -9.86 4.95 5.26
CA VAL A 505 -9.47 6.19 4.58
C VAL A 505 -10.54 6.63 3.57
N PRO A 506 -11.20 7.77 3.74
CA PRO A 506 -12.39 8.13 2.96
C PRO A 506 -12.11 8.82 1.61
N ALA A 507 -10.91 9.37 1.43
CA ALA A 507 -10.56 10.21 0.29
C ALA A 507 -9.25 9.75 -0.38
N ASN A 508 -9.01 10.20 -1.62
CA ASN A 508 -7.73 9.98 -2.30
C ASN A 508 -6.67 10.95 -1.76
N PRO A 509 -5.61 10.48 -1.12
CA PRO A 509 -4.58 11.36 -0.57
C PRO A 509 -3.70 12.03 -1.64
N GLY A 510 -3.70 11.52 -2.89
CA GLY A 510 -2.82 12.02 -3.97
C GLY A 510 -1.33 11.76 -3.74
N VAL A 511 -0.99 11.05 -2.66
CA VAL A 511 0.36 10.63 -2.27
C VAL A 511 0.31 9.22 -1.69
N ASN A 512 1.45 8.63 -1.37
CA ASN A 512 1.54 7.30 -0.75
C ASN A 512 0.85 7.29 0.63
N PRO A 513 -0.09 6.37 0.91
CA PRO A 513 -0.97 6.44 2.06
C PRO A 513 -0.40 5.87 3.37
N SER A 514 0.78 5.25 3.34
CA SER A 514 1.30 4.50 4.49
C SER A 514 1.42 5.33 5.76
N LEU A 515 1.89 6.59 5.66
CA LEU A 515 2.00 7.50 6.79
C LEU A 515 0.60 7.90 7.31
N THR A 516 -0.34 8.16 6.41
CA THR A 516 -1.73 8.53 6.75
C THR A 516 -2.46 7.39 7.45
N ILE A 517 -2.33 6.14 6.96
CA ILE A 517 -2.91 4.97 7.63
C ILE A 517 -2.33 4.82 9.04
N THR A 518 -1.03 5.04 9.20
CA THR A 518 -0.37 4.98 10.51
C THR A 518 -0.89 6.08 11.45
N ALA A 519 -1.01 7.32 10.96
CA ALA A 519 -1.51 8.45 11.77
C ALA A 519 -2.98 8.25 12.18
N LEU A 520 -3.85 7.78 11.27
CA LEU A 520 -5.24 7.46 11.58
C LEU A 520 -5.34 6.32 12.61
N ALA A 521 -4.49 5.30 12.51
CA ALA A 521 -4.46 4.23 13.51
C ALA A 521 -3.96 4.74 14.88
N GLU A 522 -2.97 5.64 14.93
CA GLU A 522 -2.55 6.30 16.17
C GLU A 522 -3.69 7.10 16.78
N THR A 523 -4.46 7.82 15.97
CA THR A 523 -5.66 8.56 16.39
C THR A 523 -6.70 7.61 16.98
N ALA A 524 -7.04 6.53 16.27
CA ALA A 524 -7.99 5.52 16.76
C ALA A 524 -7.56 4.96 18.12
N MET A 525 -6.28 4.64 18.25
CA MET A 525 -5.74 4.09 19.49
C MET A 525 -5.62 5.13 20.62
N SER A 526 -5.55 6.43 20.31
CA SER A 526 -5.53 7.48 21.34
C SER A 526 -6.86 7.53 22.10
N PHE A 527 -7.97 7.32 21.43
CA PHE A 527 -9.31 7.28 22.03
C PHE A 527 -9.60 5.99 22.82
N TRP A 528 -8.83 4.94 22.61
CA TRP A 528 -9.07 3.66 23.27
C TRP A 528 -8.67 3.73 24.75
N PRO A 529 -9.53 3.32 25.72
CA PRO A 529 -9.23 3.40 27.14
C PRO A 529 -8.08 2.45 27.53
N ARG A 530 -7.51 2.63 28.73
CA ARG A 530 -6.63 1.62 29.33
C ARG A 530 -7.43 0.40 29.75
N SER A 531 -6.80 -0.77 29.79
CA SER A 531 -7.43 -2.00 30.28
C SER A 531 -7.95 -1.80 31.70
N GLY A 532 -9.21 -2.20 31.94
CA GLY A 532 -9.89 -2.03 33.22
C GLY A 532 -10.46 -0.63 33.48
N VAL A 533 -10.29 0.33 32.58
CA VAL A 533 -10.91 1.66 32.64
C VAL A 533 -12.17 1.67 31.79
N GLU A 534 -13.21 2.32 32.27
CA GLU A 534 -14.47 2.49 31.55
C GLU A 534 -14.27 3.25 30.24
N ASP A 535 -15.01 2.86 29.22
CA ASP A 535 -14.96 3.50 27.89
C ASP A 535 -15.88 4.73 27.89
N GLU A 536 -15.27 5.91 27.96
CA GLU A 536 -15.97 7.20 27.98
C GLU A 536 -16.38 7.69 26.57
N ARG A 537 -16.06 6.95 25.50
CA ARG A 537 -16.47 7.33 24.16
C ARG A 537 -17.98 7.31 24.06
N PRO A 538 -18.61 8.30 23.37
CA PRO A 538 -20.08 8.34 23.20
C PRO A 538 -20.62 7.01 22.64
N ALA A 539 -21.83 6.62 23.05
CA ALA A 539 -22.52 5.50 22.41
C ALA A 539 -22.75 5.80 20.91
N GLN A 540 -22.81 4.73 20.10
CA GLN A 540 -23.13 4.86 18.66
C GLN A 540 -24.62 5.09 18.43
#